data_3ada65d7b9fee2d3f9dd076d1508ec14
#
_entry.id   3ada65d7b9fee2d3f9dd076d1508ec14
#
_cell.length_a   1.000
_cell.length_b   1.000
_cell.length_c   1.000
_cell.angle_alpha   90.00
_cell.angle_beta   90.00
_cell.angle_gamma   90.00
#
_symmetry.space_group_name_H-M   'P 1'
#
loop_
_entity.id
_entity.type
_entity.pdbx_description
1 polymer ?
#
loop_
_entity_poly.entity_id
_entity_poly.type
_entity_poly.pdbx_seq_one_letter_code
_entity_poly.pdbx_strand_id
1 'polypeptide(L)'
;MSVEVRLPTLLRPATGGRARVSAEGSTVGEVLRSVISEHPALGVQVMGEDGELHRFVNVYVNDDDVRYLDRLDTRVANNDVVSILPAVAGGAI
;
A
#
# COMPACT_ATOMS: atom_id res chain seq x y z
N MET A 1 10.31 -1.19 12.13
CA MET A 1 9.02 -1.62 12.65
C MET A 1 8.34 -2.52 11.64
N SER A 2 7.66 -3.53 12.13
CA SER A 2 7.02 -4.51 11.26
C SER A 2 5.53 -4.22 11.18
N VAL A 3 5.01 -4.09 9.97
CA VAL A 3 3.59 -3.84 9.75
C VAL A 3 3.05 -4.88 8.79
N GLU A 4 1.76 -5.13 8.89
CA GLU A 4 1.06 -6.01 7.98
C GLU A 4 0.56 -5.18 6.80
N VAL A 5 0.82 -5.64 5.58
CA VAL A 5 0.30 -5.01 4.38
C VAL A 5 -0.75 -5.92 3.78
N ARG A 6 -1.97 -5.41 3.66
CA ARG A 6 -3.09 -6.16 3.09
C ARG A 6 -3.32 -5.76 1.66
N LEU A 7 -3.51 -6.75 0.81
CA LEU A 7 -3.61 -6.57 -0.63
C LEU A 7 -4.99 -6.97 -1.13
N PRO A 8 -5.59 -6.17 -2.02
CA PRO A 8 -6.86 -6.56 -2.62
C PRO A 8 -6.66 -7.72 -3.58
N THR A 9 -7.73 -8.41 -3.89
CA THR A 9 -7.69 -9.57 -4.79
C THR A 9 -6.96 -9.26 -6.09
N LEU A 10 -7.16 -8.06 -6.61
CA LEU A 10 -6.59 -7.64 -7.88
C LEU A 10 -5.06 -7.60 -7.87
N LEU A 11 -4.47 -7.34 -6.72
CA LEU A 11 -3.01 -7.21 -6.59
C LEU A 11 -2.34 -8.48 -6.09
N ARG A 12 -3.09 -9.45 -5.65
CA ARG A 12 -2.51 -10.69 -5.09
C ARG A 12 -1.63 -11.47 -6.07
N PRO A 13 -1.92 -11.49 -7.38
CA PRO A 13 -1.03 -12.19 -8.30
C PRO A 13 0.40 -11.66 -8.27
N ALA A 14 0.59 -10.38 -7.95
CA ALA A 14 1.92 -9.80 -7.88
C ALA A 14 2.72 -10.28 -6.67
N THR A 15 2.07 -10.88 -5.70
CA THR A 15 2.70 -11.40 -4.49
C THR A 15 2.56 -12.91 -4.36
N GLY A 16 2.36 -13.59 -5.48
CA GLY A 16 2.21 -15.05 -5.47
C GLY A 16 0.89 -15.51 -4.86
N GLY A 17 -0.13 -14.68 -4.92
CA GLY A 17 -1.45 -15.02 -4.40
C GLY A 17 -1.67 -14.66 -2.93
N ARG A 18 -0.72 -13.98 -2.31
CA ARG A 18 -0.83 -13.63 -0.89
C ARG A 18 -1.77 -12.47 -0.68
N ALA A 19 -2.66 -12.59 0.28
CA ALA A 19 -3.55 -11.50 0.68
C ALA A 19 -2.88 -10.54 1.64
N ARG A 20 -1.85 -11.00 2.35
CA ARG A 20 -1.14 -10.24 3.37
C ARG A 20 0.35 -10.53 3.29
N VAL A 21 1.15 -9.50 3.45
CA VAL A 21 2.60 -9.64 3.55
C VAL A 21 3.07 -8.77 4.70
N SER A 22 4.21 -9.13 5.29
CA SER A 22 4.85 -8.30 6.30
C SER A 22 5.86 -7.40 5.65
N ALA A 23 5.99 -6.19 6.14
CA ALA A 23 6.97 -5.26 5.63
C ALA A 23 7.51 -4.42 6.76
N GLU A 24 8.67 -3.84 6.55
CA GLU A 24 9.31 -2.99 7.53
C GLU A 24 9.38 -1.56 7.05
N GLY A 25 9.28 -0.63 7.99
CA GLY A 25 9.35 0.79 7.70
C GLY A 25 8.73 1.59 8.82
N SER A 26 9.03 2.88 8.88
CA SER A 26 8.45 3.77 9.86
C SER A 26 7.46 4.75 9.24
N THR A 27 7.34 4.75 7.92
CA THR A 27 6.31 5.52 7.21
C THR A 27 5.66 4.64 6.17
N VAL A 28 4.48 5.06 5.71
CA VAL A 28 3.77 4.35 4.64
C VAL A 28 4.66 4.21 3.41
N GLY A 29 5.37 5.27 3.04
CA GLY A 29 6.26 5.22 1.88
C GLY A 29 7.35 4.18 2.02
N GLU A 30 7.96 4.10 3.19
CA GLU A 30 9.01 3.11 3.44
C GLU A 30 8.45 1.69 3.38
N VAL A 31 7.28 1.48 3.98
CA VAL A 31 6.62 0.19 3.96
C VAL A 31 6.30 -0.24 2.54
N LEU A 32 5.74 0.65 1.74
CA LEU A 32 5.39 0.32 0.36
C LEU A 32 6.63 0.05 -0.48
N ARG A 33 7.69 0.83 -0.31
CA ARG A 33 8.93 0.59 -1.04
C ARG A 33 9.55 -0.77 -0.67
N SER A 34 9.43 -1.15 0.60
CA SER A 34 9.90 -2.45 1.06
C SER A 34 9.13 -3.59 0.37
N VAL A 35 7.81 -3.47 0.30
CA VAL A 35 6.97 -4.47 -0.36
C VAL A 35 7.28 -4.54 -1.85
N ILE A 36 7.43 -3.39 -2.50
CA ILE A 36 7.72 -3.33 -3.93
C ILE A 36 9.10 -3.92 -4.22
N SER A 37 10.06 -3.73 -3.33
CA SER A 37 11.38 -4.31 -3.48
C SER A 37 11.32 -5.84 -3.52
N GLU A 38 10.46 -6.43 -2.73
CA GLU A 38 10.29 -7.89 -2.72
C GLU A 38 9.35 -8.38 -3.81
N HIS A 39 8.42 -7.53 -4.24
CA HIS A 39 7.42 -7.89 -5.24
C HIS A 39 7.34 -6.78 -6.30
N PRO A 40 8.34 -6.71 -7.20
CA PRO A 40 8.44 -5.60 -8.15
C PRO A 40 7.19 -5.39 -9.02
N ALA A 41 6.40 -6.43 -9.25
CA ALA A 41 5.19 -6.29 -10.04
C ALA A 41 4.17 -5.35 -9.41
N LEU A 42 4.26 -5.12 -8.10
CA LEU A 42 3.38 -4.16 -7.43
C LEU A 42 3.74 -2.72 -7.77
N GLY A 43 5.00 -2.45 -8.11
CA GLY A 43 5.46 -1.09 -8.30
C GLY A 43 4.67 -0.33 -9.35
N VAL A 44 4.36 -0.99 -10.46
CA VAL A 44 3.63 -0.34 -11.55
C VAL A 44 2.16 -0.14 -11.24
N GLN A 45 1.64 -0.85 -10.25
CA GLN A 45 0.22 -0.78 -9.91
C GLN A 45 -0.06 0.10 -8.70
N VAL A 46 0.90 0.22 -7.80
CA VAL A 46 0.72 0.94 -6.54
C VAL A 46 1.34 2.32 -6.58
N MET A 47 2.50 2.47 -7.18
CA MET A 47 3.21 3.74 -7.24
C MET A 47 3.53 4.09 -8.68
N GLY A 48 3.41 5.38 -9.00
CA GLY A 48 3.79 5.86 -10.30
C GLY A 48 5.30 6.10 -10.40
N GLU A 49 5.76 6.46 -11.58
CA GLU A 49 7.17 6.74 -11.84
C GLU A 49 7.67 7.95 -11.06
N ASP A 50 6.75 8.82 -10.66
CA ASP A 50 7.07 10.02 -9.88
C ASP A 50 7.27 9.70 -8.39
N GLY A 51 7.15 8.45 -8.00
CA GLY A 51 7.30 8.05 -6.60
C GLY A 51 6.06 8.31 -5.76
N GLU A 52 4.98 8.75 -6.35
CA GLU A 52 3.72 8.99 -5.66
C GLU A 52 2.77 7.82 -5.83
N LEU A 53 1.77 7.75 -4.96
CA LEU A 53 0.77 6.69 -5.07
C LEU A 53 0.01 6.81 -6.39
N HIS A 54 -0.25 5.67 -7.01
CA HIS A 54 -1.06 5.63 -8.20
C HIS A 54 -2.47 6.10 -7.87
N ARG A 55 -3.05 6.93 -8.73
CA ARG A 55 -4.35 7.55 -8.42
C ARG A 55 -5.51 6.56 -8.35
N PHE A 56 -5.32 5.36 -8.86
CA PHE A 56 -6.34 4.32 -8.76
C PHE A 56 -6.14 3.40 -7.56
N VAL A 57 -5.32 3.83 -6.61
CA VAL A 57 -5.04 3.07 -5.41
C VAL A 57 -5.29 3.94 -4.19
N ASN A 58 -6.01 3.38 -3.23
CA ASN A 58 -6.18 4.00 -1.92
C ASN A 58 -5.36 3.19 -0.92
N VAL A 59 -4.73 3.90 0.01
CA VAL A 59 -3.96 3.27 1.07
C VAL A 59 -4.50 3.74 2.41
N TYR A 60 -4.70 2.80 3.31
CA TYR A 60 -5.19 3.09 4.66
C TYR A 60 -4.18 2.61 5.68
N VAL A 61 -4.00 3.38 6.74
CA VAL A 61 -3.28 2.91 7.94
C VAL A 61 -4.35 2.62 8.95
N ASN A 62 -4.48 1.34 9.29
CA ASN A 62 -5.62 0.85 10.06
C ASN A 62 -6.90 1.22 9.31
N ASP A 63 -7.70 2.14 9.79
CA ASP A 63 -8.94 2.52 9.12
C ASP A 63 -8.88 3.94 8.53
N ASP A 64 -7.72 4.57 8.55
CA ASP A 64 -7.59 5.97 8.13
C ASP A 64 -6.94 6.08 6.76
N ASP A 65 -7.61 6.74 5.82
CA ASP A 65 -7.07 6.99 4.49
C ASP A 65 -5.89 7.94 4.59
N VAL A 66 -4.75 7.55 4.05
CA VAL A 66 -3.52 8.36 4.16
C VAL A 66 -3.63 9.70 3.46
N ARG A 67 -4.56 9.87 2.52
CA ARG A 67 -4.75 11.16 1.87
C ARG A 67 -5.25 12.24 2.83
N TYR A 68 -5.88 11.84 3.91
CA TYR A 68 -6.33 12.74 4.98
C TYR A 68 -5.34 12.79 6.14
N LEU A 69 -4.20 12.12 5.98
CA LEU A 69 -3.10 12.14 6.93
C LEU A 69 -1.91 12.79 6.21
N ASP A 70 -0.73 12.20 6.32
CA ASP A 70 0.48 12.73 5.70
C ASP A 70 0.89 11.97 4.44
N ARG A 71 -0.04 11.30 3.80
CA ARG A 71 0.21 10.51 2.59
C ARG A 71 1.34 9.51 2.82
N LEU A 72 2.36 9.52 1.95
CA LEU A 72 3.49 8.59 2.10
C LEU A 72 4.34 8.86 3.33
N ASP A 73 4.25 10.07 3.89
CA ASP A 73 4.98 10.42 5.10
C ASP A 73 4.22 10.06 6.37
N THR A 74 3.04 9.47 6.25
CA THR A 74 2.26 9.02 7.40
C THR A 74 3.07 8.01 8.19
N ARG A 75 3.19 8.25 9.49
CA ARG A 75 3.92 7.36 10.39
C ARG A 75 3.16 6.09 10.65
N VAL A 76 3.88 4.99 10.73
CA VAL A 76 3.31 3.71 11.13
C VAL A 76 4.08 3.19 12.32
N ALA A 77 3.40 2.41 13.14
CA ALA A 77 3.99 1.80 14.31
C ALA A 77 3.95 0.28 14.17
N ASN A 78 4.70 -0.40 15.03
CA ASN A 78 4.72 -1.85 15.02
C ASN A 78 3.30 -2.39 15.21
N ASN A 79 2.95 -3.38 14.41
CA ASN A 79 1.63 -4.01 14.39
C ASN A 79 0.51 -3.18 13.72
N ASP A 80 0.84 -2.03 13.15
CA ASP A 80 -0.15 -1.33 12.33
C ASP A 80 -0.44 -2.13 11.06
N VAL A 81 -1.59 -1.87 10.48
CA VAL A 81 -2.03 -2.53 9.24
C VAL A 81 -2.11 -1.47 8.15
N VAL A 82 -1.38 -1.71 7.06
CA VAL A 82 -1.46 -0.87 5.87
C VAL A 82 -2.29 -1.63 4.84
N SER A 83 -3.44 -1.09 4.50
CA SER A 83 -4.35 -1.72 3.53
C SER A 83 -4.29 -1.00 2.21
N ILE A 84 -4.09 -1.76 1.14
CA ILE A 84 -4.10 -1.22 -0.23
C ILE A 84 -5.41 -1.64 -0.87
N LEU A 85 -6.17 -0.66 -1.33
CA LEU A 85 -7.48 -0.90 -1.92
C LEU A 85 -7.54 -0.22 -3.29
N PRO A 86 -8.23 -0.84 -4.26
CA PRO A 86 -8.42 -0.17 -5.53
C PRO A 86 -9.34 1.03 -5.35
N ALA A 87 -8.99 2.15 -5.94
CA ALA A 87 -9.87 3.29 -5.98
C ALA A 87 -10.79 3.11 -7.17
N VAL A 88 -12.07 2.95 -6.90
CA VAL A 88 -13.03 2.82 -7.98
C VAL A 88 -13.38 4.21 -8.44
N ALA A 89 -12.81 4.60 -9.52
CA ALA A 89 -12.94 5.94 -10.02
C ALA A 89 -14.41 6.33 -10.21
N GLY A 90 -14.74 7.45 -9.59
CA GLY A 90 -16.08 7.99 -9.73
C GLY A 90 -17.15 7.08 -9.17
N GLY A 91 -16.76 6.16 -8.33
CA GLY A 91 -17.68 5.18 -7.86
C GLY A 91 -18.30 4.46 -9.01
N ALA A 92 -17.69 4.63 -10.14
CA ALA A 92 -18.27 4.10 -11.33
C ALA A 92 -18.05 2.62 -11.33
N ILE A 93 -18.95 2.06 -11.04
CA ILE A 93 -18.86 0.65 -11.18
C ILE A 93 -20.12 0.23 -11.82
#